data_44c2c132ed70f8ab123db219d48f832b
#
_entry.id   44c2c132ed70f8ab123db219d48f832b
#
_cell.length_a   1.000
_cell.length_b   1.000
_cell.length_c   1.000
_cell.angle_alpha   90.00
_cell.angle_beta   90.00
_cell.angle_gamma   90.00
#
_symmetry.space_group_name_H-M   'P 1'
#
loop_
_entity.id
_entity.type
_entity.pdbx_description
1 polymer ?
#
loop_
_entity_poly.entity_id
_entity_poly.type
_entity_poly.pdbx_seq_one_letter_code
_entity_poly.pdbx_strand_id
1 'polypeptide(L)'
;IQIYWVKKEVADMDAKKELIDQLKTMAGCCENELKVLLDGYCITREPVRERSNLKKQISAFLTAKKIDGLSHKTLKNYREMLTSFHSQVDKHITKITTDDIRTYIGYLADERRLKDSSIQTHINTLRSFFSWLDMEDIIKKNPMRKIRSLKIDRMKARRPLSPEELEQLRDGCCSYKEKALVEFLVSSGCRLNEVTGI
;
A
#
# COMPACT_ATOMS: atom_id res chain seq x y z
N ILE A 1 -27.20 -3.01 5.25
CA ILE A 1 -27.63 -3.62 3.96
C ILE A 1 -27.91 -2.44 3.03
N GLN A 2 -27.11 -2.32 1.97
CA GLN A 2 -27.28 -1.27 0.97
C GLN A 2 -28.06 -1.91 -0.19
N ILE A 3 -29.31 -1.45 -0.39
CA ILE A 3 -30.21 -2.00 -1.39
C ILE A 3 -30.15 -1.08 -2.61
N TYR A 4 -29.73 -1.62 -3.77
CA TYR A 4 -29.77 -0.92 -5.05
C TYR A 4 -30.95 -1.41 -5.88
N TRP A 5 -31.72 -0.49 -6.47
CA TRP A 5 -32.85 -0.79 -7.31
C TRP A 5 -32.41 -0.95 -8.77
N VAL A 6 -32.44 -2.18 -9.30
CA VAL A 6 -32.15 -2.48 -10.70
C VAL A 6 -33.39 -3.08 -11.34
N LYS A 7 -33.76 -2.61 -12.56
CA LYS A 7 -34.87 -3.16 -13.34
C LYS A 7 -34.57 -4.59 -13.76
N LYS A 8 -35.54 -5.42 -13.51
CA LYS A 8 -35.84 -6.82 -13.79
C LYS A 8 -34.95 -7.56 -14.79
N GLU A 9 -34.01 -8.39 -14.25
CA GLU A 9 -33.61 -9.69 -14.83
C GLU A 9 -32.99 -10.54 -13.70
N VAL A 10 -33.62 -11.74 -13.51
CA VAL A 10 -33.25 -12.76 -12.49
C VAL A 10 -33.45 -12.33 -11.04
N ALA A 11 -34.67 -12.51 -10.53
CA ALA A 11 -35.00 -12.28 -9.13
C ALA A 11 -34.46 -13.42 -8.24
N ASP A 12 -33.65 -13.07 -7.23
CA ASP A 12 -33.36 -13.96 -6.10
C ASP A 12 -34.60 -13.96 -5.17
N MET A 13 -35.44 -14.97 -5.35
CA MET A 13 -36.72 -15.14 -4.60
C MET A 13 -36.47 -15.23 -3.09
N ASP A 14 -35.32 -15.75 -2.67
CA ASP A 14 -34.97 -15.91 -1.26
C ASP A 14 -34.56 -14.58 -0.63
N ALA A 15 -33.86 -13.72 -1.36
CA ALA A 15 -33.50 -12.38 -0.89
C ALA A 15 -34.73 -11.49 -0.67
N LYS A 16 -35.75 -11.60 -1.52
CA LYS A 16 -37.01 -10.85 -1.40
C LYS A 16 -37.79 -11.29 -0.16
N LYS A 17 -37.88 -12.60 0.11
CA LYS A 17 -38.53 -13.13 1.31
C LYS A 17 -37.86 -12.68 2.59
N GLU A 18 -36.54 -12.80 2.65
CA GLU A 18 -35.76 -12.41 3.83
C GLU A 18 -35.87 -10.91 4.14
N LEU A 19 -35.90 -10.05 3.11
CA LEU A 19 -36.14 -8.63 3.31
C LEU A 19 -37.54 -8.34 3.87
N ILE A 20 -38.56 -9.04 3.36
CA ILE A 20 -39.94 -8.90 3.86
C ILE A 20 -40.00 -9.33 5.33
N ASP A 21 -39.35 -10.42 5.73
CA ASP A 21 -39.34 -10.90 7.11
C ASP A 21 -38.59 -9.93 8.05
N GLN A 22 -37.50 -9.34 7.60
CA GLN A 22 -36.80 -8.29 8.36
C GLN A 22 -37.64 -7.03 8.53
N LEU A 23 -38.29 -6.56 7.48
CA LEU A 23 -39.17 -5.38 7.54
C LEU A 23 -40.41 -5.62 8.42
N LYS A 24 -40.98 -6.82 8.43
CA LYS A 24 -42.04 -7.20 9.37
C LYS A 24 -41.57 -7.07 10.82
N THR A 25 -40.38 -7.58 11.12
CA THR A 25 -39.83 -7.61 12.47
C THR A 25 -39.52 -6.19 12.98
N MET A 26 -39.05 -5.30 12.09
CA MET A 26 -38.64 -3.93 12.46
C MET A 26 -39.78 -2.92 12.43
N ALA A 27 -40.72 -3.03 11.49
CA ALA A 27 -41.71 -1.98 11.24
C ALA A 27 -43.16 -2.39 11.57
N GLY A 28 -43.42 -3.66 11.90
CA GLY A 28 -44.77 -4.16 12.19
C GLY A 28 -45.73 -4.09 11.01
N CYS A 29 -45.24 -3.92 9.80
CA CYS A 29 -46.06 -3.78 8.57
C CYS A 29 -46.70 -5.09 8.14
N CYS A 30 -47.89 -5.01 7.51
CA CYS A 30 -48.57 -6.19 6.97
C CYS A 30 -47.78 -6.78 5.77
N GLU A 31 -47.61 -8.11 5.73
CA GLU A 31 -46.88 -8.81 4.68
C GLU A 31 -47.42 -8.55 3.27
N ASN A 32 -48.75 -8.42 3.14
CA ASN A 32 -49.39 -8.19 1.85
C ASN A 32 -49.07 -6.80 1.30
N GLU A 33 -49.00 -5.78 2.14
CA GLU A 33 -48.65 -4.42 1.74
C GLU A 33 -47.19 -4.35 1.27
N LEU A 34 -46.28 -5.01 1.99
CA LEU A 34 -44.89 -5.09 1.59
C LEU A 34 -44.69 -5.87 0.28
N LYS A 35 -45.43 -6.94 0.06
CA LYS A 35 -45.41 -7.69 -1.21
C LYS A 35 -45.85 -6.83 -2.37
N VAL A 36 -46.96 -6.09 -2.24
CA VAL A 36 -47.47 -5.20 -3.27
C VAL A 36 -46.51 -4.05 -3.56
N LEU A 37 -45.96 -3.43 -2.55
CA LEU A 37 -44.95 -2.36 -2.71
C LEU A 37 -43.67 -2.86 -3.40
N LEU A 38 -43.27 -4.10 -3.14
CA LEU A 38 -42.06 -4.70 -3.71
C LEU A 38 -42.30 -5.47 -5.01
N ASP A 39 -43.52 -5.51 -5.54
CA ASP A 39 -43.88 -6.31 -6.71
C ASP A 39 -43.38 -5.68 -8.01
N GLY A 40 -42.88 -4.61 -8.13
CA GLY A 40 -42.22 -4.03 -9.34
C GLY A 40 -40.70 -4.07 -9.27
N TYR A 41 -40.10 -4.56 -8.17
CA TYR A 41 -38.69 -4.45 -7.89
C TYR A 41 -38.00 -5.81 -7.86
N CYS A 42 -36.88 -5.90 -8.56
CA CYS A 42 -35.94 -7.01 -8.47
C CYS A 42 -34.96 -6.75 -7.32
N ILE A 43 -35.04 -7.58 -6.28
CA ILE A 43 -34.15 -7.46 -5.12
C ILE A 43 -33.08 -8.51 -5.30
N THR A 44 -31.84 -8.06 -5.51
CA THR A 44 -30.66 -8.91 -5.53
C THR A 44 -29.82 -8.63 -4.30
N ARG A 45 -29.33 -9.70 -3.65
CA ARG A 45 -28.29 -9.58 -2.63
C ARG A 45 -26.99 -9.25 -3.33
N GLU A 46 -26.54 -8.01 -3.28
CA GLU A 46 -25.10 -7.81 -3.48
C GLU A 46 -24.36 -8.50 -2.33
N PRO A 47 -23.35 -9.31 -2.63
CA PRO A 47 -22.49 -9.83 -1.56
C PRO A 47 -21.99 -8.61 -0.78
N VAL A 48 -22.24 -8.63 0.54
CA VAL A 48 -21.71 -7.60 1.44
C VAL A 48 -20.24 -7.47 1.10
N ARG A 49 -19.84 -6.35 0.50
CA ARG A 49 -18.41 -6.11 0.22
C ARG A 49 -17.74 -6.17 1.57
N GLU A 50 -17.07 -7.27 1.86
CA GLU A 50 -16.25 -7.38 3.05
C GLU A 50 -15.36 -6.16 3.08
N ARG A 51 -15.62 -5.27 4.05
CA ARG A 51 -14.87 -4.01 4.15
C ARG A 51 -13.39 -4.35 4.14
N SER A 52 -12.64 -3.63 3.33
CA SER A 52 -11.19 -3.78 3.28
C SER A 52 -10.63 -3.73 4.72
N ASN A 53 -9.99 -4.80 5.13
CA ASN A 53 -9.29 -4.85 6.41
C ASN A 53 -7.80 -4.48 6.25
N LEU A 54 -7.41 -4.04 5.06
CA LEU A 54 -6.02 -3.76 4.68
C LEU A 54 -5.40 -2.69 5.59
N LYS A 55 -6.13 -1.63 5.90
CA LYS A 55 -5.67 -0.57 6.81
C LYS A 55 -5.32 -1.11 8.21
N LYS A 56 -6.16 -2.02 8.75
CA LYS A 56 -5.92 -2.68 10.04
C LYS A 56 -4.65 -3.53 9.98
N GLN A 57 -4.47 -4.30 8.91
CA GLN A 57 -3.30 -5.16 8.74
C GLN A 57 -2.00 -4.35 8.53
N ILE A 58 -2.06 -3.23 7.82
CA ILE A 58 -0.92 -2.30 7.69
C ILE A 58 -0.50 -1.78 9.07
N SER A 59 -1.45 -1.37 9.90
CA SER A 59 -1.15 -0.89 11.25
C SER A 59 -0.50 -1.97 12.12
N ALA A 60 -1.02 -3.20 12.09
CA ALA A 60 -0.46 -4.34 12.81
C ALA A 60 0.97 -4.66 12.33
N PHE A 61 1.20 -4.71 11.02
CA PHE A 61 2.53 -4.91 10.44
C PHE A 61 3.53 -3.84 10.88
N LEU A 62 3.15 -2.55 10.86
CA LEU A 62 4.04 -1.47 11.29
C LEU A 62 4.38 -1.58 12.78
N THR A 63 3.44 -2.04 13.61
CA THR A 63 3.68 -2.30 15.03
C THR A 63 4.67 -3.47 15.21
N ALA A 64 4.48 -4.57 14.50
CA ALA A 64 5.39 -5.70 14.52
C ALA A 64 6.82 -5.27 14.10
N LYS A 65 6.93 -4.50 13.01
CA LYS A 65 8.22 -4.00 12.51
C LYS A 65 8.89 -2.98 13.43
N LYS A 66 8.11 -2.25 14.23
CA LYS A 66 8.64 -1.39 15.29
C LYS A 66 9.25 -2.22 16.42
N ILE A 67 8.60 -3.31 16.81
CA ILE A 67 9.12 -4.27 17.81
C ILE A 67 10.39 -4.94 17.30
N ASP A 68 10.48 -5.26 16.00
CA ASP A 68 11.68 -5.79 15.33
C ASP A 68 12.86 -4.78 15.31
N GLY A 69 12.69 -3.56 15.85
CA GLY A 69 13.76 -2.57 15.94
C GLY A 69 14.01 -1.74 14.68
N LEU A 70 13.07 -1.71 13.72
CA LEU A 70 13.23 -0.90 12.51
C LEU A 70 13.23 0.60 12.85
N SER A 71 14.10 1.36 12.16
CA SER A 71 14.22 2.80 12.34
C SER A 71 12.89 3.53 12.00
N HIS A 72 12.65 4.64 12.69
CA HIS A 72 11.47 5.48 12.45
C HIS A 72 11.34 5.92 10.98
N LYS A 73 12.46 6.20 10.31
CA LYS A 73 12.50 6.56 8.88
C LYS A 73 12.01 5.40 7.99
N THR A 74 12.43 4.17 8.29
CA THR A 74 11.98 2.98 7.56
C THR A 74 10.48 2.73 7.77
N LEU A 75 10.00 2.85 9.00
CA LEU A 75 8.57 2.69 9.32
C LEU A 75 7.71 3.75 8.63
N LYS A 76 8.18 5.00 8.55
CA LYS A 76 7.51 6.07 7.81
C LYS A 76 7.40 5.72 6.33
N ASN A 77 8.51 5.30 5.70
CA ASN A 77 8.51 4.89 4.29
C ASN A 77 7.56 3.71 4.04
N TYR A 78 7.56 2.68 4.90
CA TYR A 78 6.65 1.55 4.80
C TYR A 78 5.19 2.01 4.87
N ARG A 79 4.87 2.89 5.81
CA ARG A 79 3.51 3.45 5.94
C ARG A 79 3.07 4.18 4.67
N GLU A 80 3.89 5.06 4.13
CA GLU A 80 3.59 5.84 2.92
C GLU A 80 3.33 4.92 1.71
N MET A 81 4.21 3.93 1.49
CA MET A 81 4.08 2.99 0.37
C MET A 81 2.87 2.08 0.50
N LEU A 82 2.60 1.55 1.71
CA LEU A 82 1.43 0.69 1.95
C LEU A 82 0.12 1.47 1.93
N THR A 83 0.13 2.74 2.34
CA THR A 83 -1.05 3.63 2.20
C THR A 83 -1.32 3.93 0.72
N SER A 84 -0.28 4.17 -0.09
CA SER A 84 -0.40 4.31 -1.53
C SER A 84 -0.96 3.04 -2.19
N PHE A 85 -0.53 1.86 -1.75
CA PHE A 85 -1.09 0.59 -2.21
C PHE A 85 -2.58 0.45 -1.83
N HIS A 86 -2.93 0.76 -0.58
CA HIS A 86 -4.31 0.70 -0.10
C HIS A 86 -5.24 1.64 -0.88
N SER A 87 -4.79 2.83 -1.26
CA SER A 87 -5.62 3.77 -2.03
C SER A 87 -5.98 3.27 -3.44
N GLN A 88 -5.17 2.37 -4.01
CA GLN A 88 -5.39 1.79 -5.33
C GLN A 88 -6.10 0.42 -5.27
N VAL A 89 -5.89 -0.33 -4.18
CA VAL A 89 -6.43 -1.68 -4.03
C VAL A 89 -7.35 -1.73 -2.81
N ASP A 90 -8.63 -1.37 -3.02
CA ASP A 90 -9.66 -1.43 -1.96
C ASP A 90 -10.31 -2.82 -1.92
N LYS A 91 -9.54 -3.83 -1.54
CA LYS A 91 -9.99 -5.22 -1.40
C LYS A 91 -9.68 -5.77 -0.01
N HIS A 92 -10.45 -6.76 0.41
CA HIS A 92 -10.09 -7.55 1.60
C HIS A 92 -8.75 -8.26 1.37
N ILE A 93 -7.89 -8.33 2.41
CA ILE A 93 -6.50 -8.82 2.28
C ILE A 93 -6.42 -10.23 1.68
N THR A 94 -7.37 -11.12 2.01
CA THR A 94 -7.43 -12.49 1.50
C THR A 94 -7.83 -12.60 0.02
N LYS A 95 -8.40 -11.52 -0.54
CA LYS A 95 -8.87 -11.44 -1.94
C LYS A 95 -7.89 -10.75 -2.87
N ILE A 96 -6.76 -10.26 -2.33
CA ILE A 96 -5.72 -9.62 -3.12
C ILE A 96 -4.97 -10.68 -3.92
N THR A 97 -4.91 -10.48 -5.23
CA THR A 97 -4.29 -11.39 -6.19
C THR A 97 -2.94 -10.85 -6.70
N THR A 98 -2.18 -11.71 -7.37
CA THR A 98 -0.96 -11.28 -8.06
C THR A 98 -1.23 -10.21 -9.14
N ASP A 99 -2.41 -10.27 -9.79
CA ASP A 99 -2.77 -9.31 -10.84
C ASP A 99 -3.10 -7.93 -10.27
N ASP A 100 -3.70 -7.85 -9.08
CA ASP A 100 -3.88 -6.57 -8.38
C ASP A 100 -2.54 -5.89 -8.10
N ILE A 101 -1.52 -6.68 -7.72
CA ILE A 101 -0.17 -6.17 -7.48
C ILE A 101 0.48 -5.70 -8.80
N ARG A 102 0.30 -6.45 -9.90
CA ARG A 102 0.80 -6.05 -11.22
C ARG A 102 0.15 -4.75 -11.69
N THR A 103 -1.16 -4.62 -11.53
CA THR A 103 -1.90 -3.39 -11.85
C THR A 103 -1.37 -2.21 -11.04
N TYR A 104 -1.11 -2.40 -9.75
CA TYR A 104 -0.52 -1.36 -8.92
C TYR A 104 0.90 -0.98 -9.38
N ILE A 105 1.74 -1.94 -9.75
CA ILE A 105 3.08 -1.66 -10.27
C ILE A 105 2.99 -0.88 -11.60
N GLY A 106 2.07 -1.25 -12.50
CA GLY A 106 1.77 -0.50 -13.72
C GLY A 106 1.35 0.95 -13.42
N TYR A 107 0.44 1.16 -12.48
CA TYR A 107 0.06 2.49 -12.00
C TYR A 107 1.26 3.33 -11.55
N LEU A 108 2.20 2.74 -10.79
CA LEU A 108 3.41 3.44 -10.35
C LEU A 108 4.33 3.85 -11.51
N ALA A 109 4.41 3.01 -12.54
CA ALA A 109 5.23 3.26 -13.73
C ALA A 109 4.58 4.29 -14.67
N ASP A 110 3.33 4.08 -15.04
CA ASP A 110 2.64 4.80 -16.12
C ASP A 110 2.03 6.11 -15.64
N GLU A 111 1.28 6.08 -14.53
CA GLU A 111 0.58 7.28 -14.04
C GLU A 111 1.48 8.12 -13.13
N ARG A 112 2.17 7.49 -12.18
CA ARG A 112 3.07 8.21 -11.26
C ARG A 112 4.47 8.45 -11.83
N ARG A 113 4.81 7.84 -12.95
CA ARG A 113 6.11 7.98 -13.65
C ARG A 113 7.32 7.85 -12.71
N LEU A 114 7.25 6.91 -11.77
CA LEU A 114 8.34 6.69 -10.83
C LEU A 114 9.52 5.99 -11.52
N LYS A 115 10.73 6.29 -11.05
CA LYS A 115 11.94 5.60 -11.49
C LYS A 115 11.91 4.13 -11.05
N ASP A 116 12.52 3.24 -11.83
CA ASP A 116 12.58 1.79 -11.55
C ASP A 116 13.11 1.48 -10.14
N SER A 117 14.08 2.26 -9.65
CA SER A 117 14.61 2.12 -8.29
C SER A 117 13.56 2.41 -7.22
N SER A 118 12.67 3.38 -7.45
CA SER A 118 11.56 3.69 -6.54
C SER A 118 10.49 2.61 -6.59
N ILE A 119 10.13 2.15 -7.80
CA ILE A 119 9.19 1.03 -7.99
C ILE A 119 9.72 -0.24 -7.31
N GLN A 120 11.02 -0.52 -7.43
CA GLN A 120 11.64 -1.66 -6.74
C GLN A 120 11.52 -1.53 -5.21
N THR A 121 11.60 -0.32 -4.67
CA THR A 121 11.41 -0.08 -3.23
C THR A 121 9.97 -0.40 -2.81
N HIS A 122 8.97 -0.01 -3.61
CA HIS A 122 7.56 -0.41 -3.40
C HIS A 122 7.40 -1.93 -3.43
N ILE A 123 8.00 -2.62 -4.41
CA ILE A 123 7.97 -4.09 -4.53
C ILE A 123 8.58 -4.74 -3.28
N ASN A 124 9.71 -4.23 -2.78
CA ASN A 124 10.36 -4.77 -1.59
C ASN A 124 9.50 -4.57 -0.33
N THR A 125 8.85 -3.42 -0.21
CA THR A 125 7.91 -3.13 0.90
C THR A 125 6.71 -4.07 0.86
N LEU A 126 6.09 -4.24 -0.31
CA LEU A 126 4.97 -5.19 -0.49
C LEU A 126 5.41 -6.62 -0.19
N ARG A 127 6.60 -7.02 -0.63
CA ARG A 127 7.16 -8.35 -0.36
C ARG A 127 7.32 -8.57 1.15
N SER A 128 7.87 -7.61 1.87
CA SER A 128 7.99 -7.68 3.33
C SER A 128 6.63 -7.78 4.01
N PHE A 129 5.65 -7.00 3.57
CA PHE A 129 4.30 -7.00 4.12
C PHE A 129 3.57 -8.32 3.88
N PHE A 130 3.54 -8.81 2.64
CA PHE A 130 2.86 -10.07 2.31
C PHE A 130 3.57 -11.31 2.87
N SER A 131 4.90 -11.26 3.05
CA SER A 131 5.62 -12.32 3.75
C SER A 131 5.28 -12.36 5.24
N TRP A 132 5.12 -11.21 5.87
CA TRP A 132 4.66 -11.14 7.26
C TRP A 132 3.22 -11.69 7.39
N LEU A 133 2.30 -11.31 6.49
CA LEU A 133 0.94 -11.84 6.49
C LEU A 133 0.87 -13.37 6.28
N ASP A 134 1.78 -13.92 5.50
CA ASP A 134 1.94 -15.37 5.26
C ASP A 134 2.47 -16.06 6.52
N MET A 135 3.43 -15.46 7.22
CA MET A 135 3.98 -15.95 8.49
C MET A 135 2.97 -15.93 9.65
N GLU A 136 2.07 -14.95 9.66
CA GLU A 136 0.99 -14.82 10.66
C GLU A 136 -0.27 -15.62 10.27
N ASP A 137 -0.20 -16.46 9.25
CA ASP A 137 -1.32 -17.30 8.75
C ASP A 137 -2.59 -16.49 8.38
N ILE A 138 -2.44 -15.18 8.11
CA ILE A 138 -3.55 -14.28 7.73
C ILE A 138 -3.98 -14.54 6.30
N ILE A 139 -3.04 -14.95 5.44
CA ILE A 139 -3.28 -15.29 4.04
C ILE A 139 -2.83 -16.73 3.75
N LYS A 140 -3.64 -17.47 3.00
CA LYS A 140 -3.32 -18.87 2.61
C LYS A 140 -2.26 -18.96 1.50
N LYS A 141 -2.09 -17.91 0.73
CA LYS A 141 -1.19 -17.88 -0.42
C LYS A 141 -0.62 -16.47 -0.62
N ASN A 142 0.69 -16.37 -0.60
CA ASN A 142 1.38 -15.10 -0.82
C ASN A 142 1.31 -14.67 -2.29
N PRO A 143 0.64 -13.56 -2.63
CA PRO A 143 0.49 -13.11 -4.02
C PRO A 143 1.79 -12.58 -4.62
N MET A 144 2.79 -12.25 -3.79
CA MET A 144 4.11 -11.76 -4.26
C MET A 144 5.02 -12.85 -4.83
N ARG A 145 4.70 -14.15 -4.66
CA ARG A 145 5.57 -15.26 -5.11
C ARG A 145 5.92 -15.22 -6.60
N LYS A 146 5.00 -14.70 -7.44
CA LYS A 146 5.18 -14.60 -8.89
C LYS A 146 5.72 -13.24 -9.35
N ILE A 147 5.96 -12.30 -8.44
CA ILE A 147 6.49 -10.96 -8.75
C ILE A 147 8.01 -11.00 -8.65
N ARG A 148 8.67 -10.79 -9.78
CA ARG A 148 10.13 -10.71 -9.84
C ARG A 148 10.60 -9.30 -9.50
N SER A 149 11.84 -9.18 -9.02
CA SER A 149 12.49 -7.87 -8.86
C SER A 149 12.80 -7.27 -10.22
N LEU A 150 12.69 -5.95 -10.33
CA LEU A 150 13.09 -5.23 -11.53
C LEU A 150 14.61 -5.33 -11.72
N LYS A 151 15.03 -5.45 -12.96
CA LYS A 151 16.45 -5.33 -13.31
C LYS A 151 16.80 -3.85 -13.32
N ILE A 152 17.38 -3.36 -12.24
CA ILE A 152 17.86 -1.98 -12.16
C ILE A 152 19.27 -1.94 -12.67
N ASP A 153 19.51 -1.09 -13.65
CA ASP A 153 20.88 -0.76 -14.06
C ASP A 153 21.58 0.01 -12.95
N ARG A 154 22.45 -0.69 -12.22
CA ARG A 154 23.24 -0.12 -11.13
C ARG A 154 24.50 0.61 -11.61
N MET A 155 24.74 0.61 -12.92
CA MET A 155 25.95 1.15 -13.53
C MET A 155 26.02 2.68 -13.58
N LYS A 156 25.01 3.42 -13.06
CA LYS A 156 25.19 4.85 -12.80
C LYS A 156 26.05 5.04 -11.55
N ALA A 157 27.32 4.65 -11.67
CA ALA A 157 28.32 4.97 -10.65
C ALA A 157 28.33 6.49 -10.47
N ARG A 158 28.22 6.94 -9.22
CA ARG A 158 28.45 8.35 -8.90
C ARG A 158 29.92 8.63 -9.22
N ARG A 159 30.18 9.59 -10.08
CA ARG A 159 31.55 10.01 -10.34
C ARG A 159 32.11 10.66 -9.05
N PRO A 160 33.25 10.20 -8.54
CA PRO A 160 33.91 10.89 -7.45
C PRO A 160 34.40 12.26 -7.92
N LEU A 161 34.60 13.19 -6.99
CA LEU A 161 35.25 14.47 -7.31
C LEU A 161 36.67 14.23 -7.79
N SER A 162 37.09 14.96 -8.82
CA SER A 162 38.51 14.99 -9.19
C SER A 162 39.33 15.79 -8.14
N PRO A 163 40.66 15.58 -8.11
CA PRO A 163 41.52 16.39 -7.24
C PRO A 163 41.33 17.90 -7.45
N GLU A 164 41.21 18.35 -8.71
CA GLU A 164 41.00 19.73 -9.06
C GLU A 164 39.64 20.26 -8.59
N GLU A 165 38.58 19.47 -8.73
CA GLU A 165 37.23 19.83 -8.22
C GLU A 165 37.23 19.91 -6.68
N LEU A 166 38.03 19.08 -6.01
CA LEU A 166 38.18 19.14 -4.58
C LEU A 166 38.89 20.41 -4.11
N GLU A 167 39.97 20.82 -4.82
CA GLU A 167 40.64 22.11 -4.54
C GLU A 167 39.70 23.31 -4.77
N GLN A 168 38.92 23.30 -5.86
CA GLN A 168 37.91 24.35 -6.10
C GLN A 168 36.88 24.40 -4.98
N LEU A 169 36.47 23.22 -4.43
CA LEU A 169 35.57 23.21 -3.29
C LEU A 169 36.19 23.79 -2.02
N ARG A 170 37.49 23.51 -1.77
CA ARG A 170 38.29 24.09 -0.67
C ARG A 170 38.42 25.60 -0.75
N ASP A 171 38.70 26.09 -1.96
CA ASP A 171 38.85 27.52 -2.22
C ASP A 171 37.51 28.26 -2.14
N GLY A 172 36.41 27.61 -2.45
CA GLY A 172 35.06 28.16 -2.34
C GLY A 172 34.53 28.23 -0.89
N CYS A 173 35.22 27.68 0.11
CA CYS A 173 34.81 27.77 1.52
C CYS A 173 35.05 29.20 2.07
N CYS A 174 33.97 29.81 2.54
CA CYS A 174 34.00 31.17 3.10
C CYS A 174 34.37 31.21 4.58
N SER A 175 34.34 30.08 5.29
CA SER A 175 34.62 30.00 6.72
C SER A 175 35.51 28.83 7.06
N TYR A 176 36.24 28.96 8.19
CA TYR A 176 37.02 27.83 8.73
C TYR A 176 36.18 26.59 9.08
N LYS A 177 34.90 26.79 9.46
CA LYS A 177 33.97 25.69 9.76
C LYS A 177 33.64 24.90 8.50
N GLU A 178 33.37 25.58 7.39
CA GLU A 178 33.11 24.95 6.09
C GLU A 178 34.33 24.16 5.63
N LYS A 179 35.51 24.78 5.70
CA LYS A 179 36.76 24.12 5.32
C LYS A 179 37.04 22.88 6.18
N ALA A 180 36.86 22.99 7.50
CA ALA A 180 37.03 21.87 8.41
C ALA A 180 36.02 20.73 8.11
N LEU A 181 34.77 21.06 7.77
CA LEU A 181 33.76 20.07 7.39
C LEU A 181 34.13 19.34 6.10
N VAL A 182 34.59 20.07 5.07
CA VAL A 182 35.05 19.49 3.81
C VAL A 182 36.23 18.53 4.08
N GLU A 183 37.24 18.99 4.80
CA GLU A 183 38.41 18.15 5.16
C GLU A 183 38.02 16.89 5.95
N PHE A 184 37.12 17.06 6.91
CA PHE A 184 36.63 15.94 7.70
C PHE A 184 35.90 14.92 6.83
N LEU A 185 35.01 15.36 5.93
CA LEU A 185 34.26 14.46 5.03
C LEU A 185 35.20 13.77 4.05
N VAL A 186 36.18 14.46 3.51
CA VAL A 186 37.15 13.90 2.56
C VAL A 186 38.07 12.87 3.24
N SER A 187 38.59 13.20 4.42
CA SER A 187 39.53 12.34 5.15
C SER A 187 38.85 11.12 5.75
N SER A 188 37.63 11.28 6.30
CA SER A 188 36.93 10.19 7.01
C SER A 188 36.06 9.32 6.09
N GLY A 189 35.59 9.83 4.95
CA GLY A 189 34.61 9.16 4.09
C GLY A 189 33.24 8.96 4.75
N CYS A 190 32.96 9.65 5.86
CA CYS A 190 31.69 9.56 6.57
C CYS A 190 30.52 10.06 5.74
N ARG A 191 29.35 9.43 5.91
CA ARG A 191 28.11 9.95 5.32
C ARG A 191 27.65 11.18 6.08
N LEU A 192 26.98 12.12 5.37
CA LEU A 192 26.48 13.36 5.97
C LEU A 192 25.66 13.11 7.26
N ASN A 193 24.79 12.08 7.26
CA ASN A 193 23.98 11.74 8.44
C ASN A 193 24.81 11.23 9.63
N GLU A 194 25.99 10.69 9.39
CA GLU A 194 26.92 10.25 10.45
C GLU A 194 27.61 11.46 11.10
N VAL A 195 27.90 12.48 10.29
CA VAL A 195 28.51 13.72 10.77
C VAL A 195 27.51 14.61 11.53
N THR A 196 26.25 14.64 11.08
CA THR A 196 25.20 15.45 11.74
C THR A 196 24.63 14.81 13.02
N GLY A 197 25.00 13.58 13.31
CA GLY A 197 24.61 12.86 14.53
C GLY A 197 25.67 12.96 15.67
N ILE A 198 26.80 13.63 15.40
CA ILE A 198 27.83 13.98 16.37
C ILE A 198 27.54 15.38 16.91
#